data_506c69f0574a42079e444fc7f2621195
#
_entry.id   506c69f0574a42079e444fc7f2621195
#
_cell.length_a   1.000
_cell.length_b   1.000
_cell.length_c   1.000
_cell.angle_alpha   90.00
_cell.angle_beta   90.00
_cell.angle_gamma   90.00
#
_symmetry.space_group_name_H-M   'P 1'
#
loop_
_entity.id
_entity.type
_entity.pdbx_description
1 polymer ?
#
loop_
_entity_poly.entity_id
_entity_poly.type
_entity_poly.pdbx_seq_one_letter_code
_entity_poly.pdbx_strand_id
1 'polypeptide(L)'
;LGLVGSEMCIRDRPSTKAEIGDHDENISFEKSIEVLEKQFPGKGLEYATKIKDATITLYKKCAEYALSKGIIIADTKFEFGLDENGDVVIGDEMLTPDSSRFWPLEGYEAGKSQPSYDKQFVRDWLKANPDSDYLLPDDVIEKTVEKYKEAYKLLTGKDFSRK
;
A
#
# COMPACT_ATOMS: atom_id res chain seq x y z
N LEU A 1 -4.80 8.69 0.68
CA LEU A 1 -5.02 9.05 -0.72
C LEU A 1 -6.50 9.24 -0.96
N GLY A 2 -6.92 10.45 -1.26
CA GLY A 2 -8.29 10.74 -1.68
C GLY A 2 -8.30 11.01 -3.17
N LEU A 3 -9.09 10.23 -3.90
CA LEU A 3 -9.47 10.60 -5.27
C LEU A 3 -10.58 11.64 -5.16
N VAL A 4 -10.31 12.87 -5.60
CA VAL A 4 -11.30 13.93 -5.68
C VAL A 4 -11.28 14.44 -7.12
N GLY A 5 -12.35 14.16 -7.85
CA GLY A 5 -12.48 14.57 -9.25
C GLY A 5 -11.63 13.75 -10.21
N SER A 6 -11.32 14.32 -11.37
CA SER A 6 -10.48 13.71 -12.41
C SER A 6 -8.97 13.75 -12.11
N GLU A 7 -8.57 14.32 -10.98
CA GLU A 7 -7.17 14.43 -10.57
C GLU A 7 -6.86 13.55 -9.37
N MET A 8 -5.86 12.72 -9.50
CA MET A 8 -5.32 11.90 -8.43
C MET A 8 -4.42 12.76 -7.54
N CYS A 9 -4.88 13.14 -6.35
CA CYS A 9 -4.06 13.83 -5.37
C CYS A 9 -3.17 12.84 -4.63
N ILE A 10 -1.87 12.91 -4.86
CA ILE A 10 -0.87 12.20 -4.06
C ILE A 10 -0.72 12.95 -2.75
N ARG A 11 -1.19 12.35 -1.65
CA ARG A 11 -0.93 12.85 -0.29
C ARG A 11 0.08 11.93 0.36
N ASP A 12 1.26 12.47 0.56
CA ASP A 12 2.29 11.85 1.37
C ASP A 12 2.00 12.14 2.86
N ARG A 13 1.80 11.09 3.64
CA ARG A 13 1.62 11.19 5.10
C ARG A 13 2.56 10.20 5.76
N PRO A 14 3.67 10.65 6.30
CA PRO A 14 4.49 9.80 7.14
C PRO A 14 3.68 9.37 8.37
N SER A 15 3.89 8.16 8.83
CA SER A 15 3.36 7.65 10.09
C SER A 15 4.48 7.14 10.97
N THR A 16 4.27 7.18 12.28
CA THR A 16 5.14 6.49 13.24
C THR A 16 4.89 5.00 13.15
N LYS A 17 5.92 4.17 13.36
CA LYS A 17 5.72 2.74 13.57
C LYS A 17 5.29 2.52 15.01
N ALA A 18 4.07 2.04 15.20
CA ALA A 18 3.52 1.74 16.51
C ALA A 18 4.12 0.45 17.09
N GLU A 19 4.06 0.30 18.42
CA GLU A 19 4.32 -0.97 19.08
C GLU A 19 3.19 -1.97 18.81
N ILE A 20 3.43 -3.26 19.08
CA ILE A 20 2.44 -4.32 18.83
C ILE A 20 1.17 -4.03 19.67
N GLY A 21 0.06 -3.81 18.95
CA GLY A 21 -1.26 -3.52 19.54
C GLY A 21 -1.73 -2.08 19.43
N ASP A 22 -0.86 -1.15 19.05
CA ASP A 22 -1.20 0.25 18.77
C ASP A 22 -1.35 0.52 17.27
N HIS A 23 -1.99 1.62 16.92
CA HIS A 23 -2.14 2.06 15.53
C HIS A 23 -1.08 3.10 15.17
N ASP A 24 -0.58 2.99 13.94
CA ASP A 24 0.32 4.01 13.37
C ASP A 24 -0.38 5.37 13.34
N GLU A 25 0.28 6.41 13.86
CA GLU A 25 -0.23 7.78 13.83
C GLU A 25 0.30 8.52 12.60
N ASN A 26 -0.60 9.14 11.84
CA ASN A 26 -0.21 10.03 10.75
C ASN A 26 0.39 11.31 11.33
N ILE A 27 1.60 11.65 10.91
CA ILE A 27 2.32 12.83 11.34
C ILE A 27 2.61 13.77 10.17
N SER A 28 2.93 15.04 10.45
CA SER A 28 3.38 15.96 9.41
C SER A 28 4.83 15.64 8.99
N PHE A 29 5.25 16.19 7.85
CA PHE A 29 6.63 16.07 7.40
C PHE A 29 7.62 16.68 8.41
N GLU A 30 7.28 17.84 8.98
CA GLU A 30 8.08 18.50 10.03
C GLU A 30 8.20 17.61 11.25
N LYS A 31 7.11 16.95 11.64
CA LYS A 31 7.13 16.01 12.77
C LYS A 31 7.97 14.79 12.48
N SER A 32 7.99 14.30 11.24
CA SER A 32 8.86 13.19 10.85
C SER A 32 10.35 13.56 10.96
N ILE A 33 10.72 14.81 10.62
CA ILE A 33 12.07 15.33 10.82
C ILE A 33 12.45 15.27 12.30
N GLU A 34 11.58 15.76 13.19
CA GLU A 34 11.83 15.75 14.63
C GLU A 34 12.02 14.33 15.19
N VAL A 35 11.19 13.36 14.74
CA VAL A 35 11.27 11.97 15.15
C VAL A 35 12.60 11.37 14.70
N LEU A 36 12.95 11.55 13.43
CA LEU A 36 14.20 11.05 12.87
C LEU A 36 15.44 11.73 13.47
N GLU A 37 15.35 13.03 13.79
CA GLU A 37 16.45 13.75 14.44
C GLU A 37 16.75 13.22 15.86
N LYS A 38 15.70 12.83 16.60
CA LYS A 38 15.86 12.19 17.92
C LYS A 38 16.52 10.83 17.82
N GLN A 39 16.19 10.06 16.79
CA GLN A 39 16.72 8.71 16.57
C GLN A 39 18.12 8.73 15.93
N PHE A 40 18.35 9.69 15.04
CA PHE A 40 19.58 9.84 14.25
C PHE A 40 20.06 11.30 14.28
N PRO A 41 20.72 11.74 15.37
CA PRO A 41 21.13 13.12 15.56
C PRO A 41 21.96 13.67 14.38
N GLY A 42 21.55 14.82 13.85
CA GLY A 42 22.17 15.49 12.70
C GLY A 42 21.74 14.93 11.33
N LYS A 43 20.81 13.95 11.29
CA LYS A 43 20.36 13.29 10.06
C LYS A 43 18.85 13.41 9.79
N GLY A 44 18.09 13.98 10.71
CA GLY A 44 16.62 14.00 10.64
C GLY A 44 16.08 14.55 9.32
N LEU A 45 16.53 15.74 8.91
CA LEU A 45 16.10 16.36 7.66
C LEU A 45 16.56 15.56 6.43
N GLU A 46 17.80 15.07 6.42
CA GLU A 46 18.34 14.27 5.32
C GLU A 46 17.50 13.01 5.09
N TYR A 47 17.25 12.24 6.15
CA TYR A 47 16.50 10.99 6.05
C TYR A 47 15.04 11.23 5.72
N ALA A 48 14.37 12.21 6.36
CA ALA A 48 13.00 12.55 6.02
C ALA A 48 12.83 12.92 4.55
N THR A 49 13.78 13.70 4.00
CA THR A 49 13.75 14.09 2.59
C THR A 49 13.97 12.89 1.67
N LYS A 50 14.97 12.04 1.94
CA LYS A 50 15.22 10.83 1.16
C LYS A 50 14.00 9.89 1.14
N ILE A 51 13.37 9.66 2.29
CA ILE A 51 12.17 8.82 2.41
C ILE A 51 11.02 9.40 1.59
N LYS A 52 10.75 10.70 1.73
CA LYS A 52 9.70 11.39 0.98
C LYS A 52 9.91 11.29 -0.52
N ASP A 53 11.11 11.62 -0.99
CA ASP A 53 11.43 11.65 -2.42
C ASP A 53 11.37 10.23 -3.02
N ALA A 54 11.87 9.23 -2.28
CA ALA A 54 11.77 7.82 -2.68
C ALA A 54 10.32 7.37 -2.76
N THR A 55 9.50 7.64 -1.73
CA THR A 55 8.07 7.30 -1.70
C THR A 55 7.33 7.87 -2.91
N ILE A 56 7.47 9.18 -3.17
CA ILE A 56 6.76 9.83 -4.26
C ILE A 56 7.22 9.31 -5.62
N THR A 57 8.52 9.13 -5.79
CA THR A 57 9.11 8.66 -7.06
C THR A 57 8.68 7.24 -7.37
N LEU A 58 8.74 6.34 -6.40
CA LEU A 58 8.33 4.95 -6.54
C LEU A 58 6.83 4.85 -6.83
N TYR A 59 6.00 5.54 -6.04
CA TYR A 59 4.56 5.52 -6.25
C TYR A 59 4.19 5.99 -7.66
N LYS A 60 4.74 7.12 -8.12
CA LYS A 60 4.45 7.65 -9.47
C LYS A 60 4.81 6.65 -10.57
N LYS A 61 6.01 6.07 -10.52
CA LYS A 61 6.47 5.09 -11.52
C LYS A 61 5.58 3.84 -11.53
N CYS A 62 5.27 3.32 -10.35
CA CYS A 62 4.49 2.10 -10.24
C CYS A 62 3.02 2.31 -10.57
N ALA A 63 2.45 3.45 -10.20
CA ALA A 63 1.08 3.82 -10.55
C ALA A 63 0.91 3.98 -12.08
N GLU A 64 1.86 4.62 -12.76
CA GLU A 64 1.87 4.73 -14.21
C GLU A 64 1.96 3.35 -14.89
N TYR A 65 2.86 2.50 -14.41
CA TYR A 65 2.99 1.12 -14.90
C TYR A 65 1.71 0.32 -14.70
N ALA A 66 1.16 0.31 -13.49
CA ALA A 66 -0.06 -0.42 -13.15
C ALA A 66 -1.25 0.06 -13.98
N LEU A 67 -1.37 1.39 -14.18
CA LEU A 67 -2.40 2.00 -15.01
C LEU A 67 -2.32 1.49 -16.47
N SER A 68 -1.11 1.34 -17.02
CA SER A 68 -0.88 0.77 -18.34
C SER A 68 -1.30 -0.70 -18.45
N LYS A 69 -1.48 -1.38 -17.32
CA LYS A 69 -1.94 -2.77 -17.19
C LYS A 69 -3.40 -2.90 -16.77
N GLY A 70 -4.13 -1.79 -16.72
CA GLY A 70 -5.54 -1.77 -16.34
C GLY A 70 -5.78 -1.82 -14.83
N ILE A 71 -4.79 -1.46 -14.01
CA ILE A 71 -4.87 -1.41 -12.54
C ILE A 71 -4.62 0.00 -12.04
N ILE A 72 -5.48 0.47 -11.15
CA ILE A 72 -5.28 1.69 -10.37
C ILE A 72 -4.71 1.29 -9.00
N ILE A 73 -3.53 1.80 -8.66
CA ILE A 73 -3.00 1.72 -7.29
C ILE A 73 -3.62 2.87 -6.49
N ALA A 74 -4.66 2.56 -5.72
CA ALA A 74 -5.39 3.58 -4.97
C ALA A 74 -4.60 4.12 -3.78
N ASP A 75 -3.92 3.26 -3.08
CA ASP A 75 -2.95 3.60 -2.03
C ASP A 75 -1.94 2.47 -1.84
N THR A 76 -0.86 2.82 -1.15
CA THR A 76 0.18 1.87 -0.75
C THR A 76 0.87 2.36 0.52
N LYS A 77 1.53 1.45 1.21
CA LYS A 77 2.42 1.72 2.34
C LYS A 77 3.84 1.31 1.95
N PHE A 78 4.80 2.16 2.29
CA PHE A 78 6.22 1.85 2.20
C PHE A 78 6.81 1.87 3.61
N GLU A 79 7.68 0.93 3.89
CA GLU A 79 8.53 0.93 5.08
C GLU A 79 9.98 1.16 4.67
N PHE A 80 10.71 1.91 5.47
CA PHE A 80 12.10 2.23 5.21
C PHE A 80 12.96 1.89 6.44
N GLY A 81 14.19 1.50 6.20
CA GLY A 81 15.20 1.29 7.20
C GLY A 81 16.55 1.85 6.74
N LEU A 82 17.58 1.62 7.53
CA LEU A 82 18.96 1.91 7.14
C LEU A 82 19.71 0.60 6.92
N ASP A 83 20.57 0.57 5.91
CA ASP A 83 21.51 -0.51 5.72
C ASP A 83 22.75 -0.33 6.63
N GLU A 84 23.73 -1.21 6.50
CA GLU A 84 24.98 -1.19 7.27
C GLU A 84 25.85 0.05 7.01
N ASN A 85 25.65 0.74 5.89
CA ASN A 85 26.35 1.96 5.52
C ASN A 85 25.62 3.23 5.99
N GLY A 86 24.41 3.09 6.55
CA GLY A 86 23.53 4.19 6.93
C GLY A 86 22.75 4.79 5.75
N ASP A 87 22.65 4.07 4.65
CA ASP A 87 21.80 4.48 3.52
C ASP A 87 20.35 4.04 3.72
N VAL A 88 19.43 4.91 3.31
CA VAL A 88 17.99 4.63 3.38
C VAL A 88 17.63 3.59 2.35
N VAL A 89 17.07 2.47 2.82
CA VAL A 89 16.62 1.34 1.99
C VAL A 89 15.15 1.04 2.27
N ILE A 90 14.47 0.47 1.27
CA ILE A 90 13.10 -0.02 1.45
C ILE A 90 13.18 -1.34 2.21
N GLY A 91 12.42 -1.42 3.30
CA GLY A 91 12.13 -2.65 4.01
C GLY A 91 10.74 -3.16 3.68
N ASP A 92 10.48 -4.40 4.06
CA ASP A 92 9.18 -5.05 3.91
C ASP A 92 8.67 -5.14 2.45
N GLU A 93 7.50 -5.76 2.26
CA GLU A 93 6.84 -5.83 0.97
C GLU A 93 6.23 -4.50 0.57
N MET A 94 6.21 -4.23 -0.72
CA MET A 94 5.55 -3.05 -1.26
C MET A 94 4.79 -3.37 -2.54
N LEU A 95 3.71 -2.62 -2.80
CA LEU A 95 2.97 -2.67 -4.06
C LEU A 95 2.46 -4.08 -4.41
N THR A 96 2.07 -4.82 -3.38
CA THR A 96 1.38 -6.11 -3.51
C THR A 96 -0.11 -5.93 -3.17
N PRO A 97 -0.99 -6.88 -3.52
CA PRO A 97 -2.39 -6.84 -3.09
C PRO A 97 -2.58 -6.87 -1.57
N ASP A 98 -1.55 -7.20 -0.78
CA ASP A 98 -1.58 -7.15 0.67
C ASP A 98 -1.22 -5.77 1.23
N SER A 99 -0.16 -5.14 0.71
CA SER A 99 0.32 -3.82 1.13
C SER A 99 -0.39 -2.64 0.47
N SER A 100 -1.17 -2.87 -0.60
CA SER A 100 -1.75 -1.84 -1.45
C SER A 100 -3.19 -2.16 -1.84
N ARG A 101 -4.00 -1.12 -2.13
CA ARG A 101 -5.31 -1.31 -2.74
C ARG A 101 -5.20 -1.18 -4.26
N PHE A 102 -5.57 -2.27 -4.94
CA PHE A 102 -5.58 -2.36 -6.39
C PHE A 102 -7.01 -2.40 -6.89
N TRP A 103 -7.38 -1.43 -7.72
CA TRP A 103 -8.70 -1.35 -8.33
C TRP A 103 -8.60 -1.61 -9.84
N PRO A 104 -9.57 -2.31 -10.45
CA PRO A 104 -9.65 -2.35 -11.89
C PRO A 104 -9.87 -0.95 -12.47
N LEU A 105 -9.18 -0.66 -13.56
CA LEU A 105 -9.39 0.58 -14.31
C LEU A 105 -10.75 0.53 -15.04
N GLU A 106 -11.11 -0.66 -15.55
CA GLU A 106 -12.40 -0.88 -16.20
C GLU A 106 -13.53 -0.73 -15.19
N GLY A 107 -14.51 0.10 -15.52
CA GLY A 107 -15.64 0.40 -14.65
C GLY A 107 -15.34 1.28 -13.44
N TYR A 108 -14.13 1.87 -13.36
CA TYR A 108 -13.81 2.82 -12.29
C TYR A 108 -14.69 4.06 -12.37
N GLU A 109 -15.34 4.40 -11.25
CA GLU A 109 -16.11 5.62 -11.08
C GLU A 109 -15.71 6.35 -9.80
N ALA A 110 -15.28 7.59 -9.92
CA ALA A 110 -14.91 8.41 -8.76
C ALA A 110 -16.09 8.57 -7.78
N GLY A 111 -15.82 8.46 -6.48
CA GLY A 111 -16.81 8.60 -5.42
C GLY A 111 -17.67 7.37 -5.15
N LYS A 112 -17.53 6.30 -5.90
CA LYS A 112 -18.19 5.02 -5.66
C LYS A 112 -17.24 4.00 -5.03
N SER A 113 -17.81 3.00 -4.33
CA SER A 113 -17.05 1.82 -3.91
C SER A 113 -16.58 1.05 -5.14
N GLN A 114 -15.30 0.68 -5.14
CA GLN A 114 -14.68 -0.04 -6.25
C GLN A 114 -14.51 -1.52 -5.91
N PRO A 115 -14.71 -2.44 -6.88
CA PRO A 115 -14.18 -3.79 -6.73
C PRO A 115 -12.66 -3.72 -6.53
N SER A 116 -12.12 -4.66 -5.78
CA SER A 116 -10.70 -4.62 -5.40
C SER A 116 -10.03 -5.97 -5.62
N TYR A 117 -8.76 -5.95 -6.01
CA TYR A 117 -7.91 -7.13 -6.11
C TYR A 117 -7.18 -7.47 -4.81
N ASP A 118 -7.39 -6.65 -3.77
CA ASP A 118 -6.75 -6.77 -2.47
C ASP A 118 -7.62 -7.50 -1.42
N LYS A 119 -7.17 -7.49 -0.17
CA LYS A 119 -7.84 -8.12 0.98
C LYS A 119 -9.16 -7.44 1.41
N GLN A 120 -9.64 -6.42 0.70
CA GLN A 120 -10.90 -5.74 1.05
C GLN A 120 -12.09 -6.71 0.98
N PHE A 121 -12.09 -7.64 0.04
CA PHE A 121 -13.12 -8.67 -0.06
C PHE A 121 -13.22 -9.53 1.22
N VAL A 122 -12.09 -9.96 1.77
CA VAL A 122 -12.06 -10.69 3.04
C VAL A 122 -12.54 -9.81 4.20
N ARG A 123 -12.09 -8.54 4.24
CA ARG A 123 -12.51 -7.59 5.29
C ARG A 123 -14.02 -7.34 5.26
N ASP A 124 -14.60 -7.23 4.08
CA ASP A 124 -16.05 -7.00 3.94
C ASP A 124 -16.83 -8.23 4.37
N TRP A 125 -16.34 -9.43 4.04
CA TRP A 125 -16.93 -10.67 4.51
C TRP A 125 -16.85 -10.80 6.03
N LEU A 126 -15.70 -10.53 6.65
CA LEU A 126 -15.53 -10.56 8.12
C LEU A 126 -16.45 -9.57 8.84
N LYS A 127 -16.61 -8.37 8.29
CA LYS A 127 -17.56 -7.37 8.84
C LYS A 127 -19.01 -7.85 8.77
N ALA A 128 -19.38 -8.56 7.72
CA ALA A 128 -20.72 -9.13 7.56
C ALA A 128 -20.94 -10.40 8.42
N ASN A 129 -19.87 -11.04 8.89
CA ASN A 129 -19.91 -12.28 9.66
C ASN A 129 -19.06 -12.16 10.96
N PRO A 130 -19.45 -11.29 11.91
CA PRO A 130 -18.65 -11.02 13.11
C PRO A 130 -18.46 -12.24 14.02
N ASP A 131 -19.39 -13.21 13.96
CA ASP A 131 -19.39 -14.42 14.80
C ASP A 131 -18.62 -15.59 14.14
N SER A 132 -17.87 -15.34 13.09
CA SER A 132 -17.16 -16.37 12.32
C SER A 132 -15.86 -16.88 12.98
N ASP A 133 -15.45 -16.34 14.13
CA ASP A 133 -14.16 -16.62 14.79
C ASP A 133 -12.95 -16.50 13.81
N TYR A 134 -13.07 -15.60 12.84
CA TYR A 134 -12.10 -15.38 11.73
C TYR A 134 -11.91 -16.62 10.83
N LEU A 135 -12.79 -17.60 10.89
CA LEU A 135 -12.77 -18.76 9.99
C LEU A 135 -13.43 -18.38 8.65
N LEU A 136 -12.64 -18.39 7.60
CA LEU A 136 -13.10 -18.07 6.25
C LEU A 136 -13.64 -19.34 5.57
N PRO A 137 -14.81 -19.29 4.92
CA PRO A 137 -15.28 -20.36 4.05
C PRO A 137 -14.36 -20.54 2.82
N ASP A 138 -14.31 -21.77 2.32
CA ASP A 138 -13.46 -22.13 1.17
C ASP A 138 -13.73 -21.25 -0.06
N ASP A 139 -14.99 -20.92 -0.33
CA ASP A 139 -15.35 -20.04 -1.47
C ASP A 139 -14.84 -18.61 -1.32
N VAL A 140 -14.72 -18.10 -0.09
CA VAL A 140 -14.13 -16.77 0.19
C VAL A 140 -12.63 -16.81 -0.03
N ILE A 141 -11.99 -17.91 0.41
CA ILE A 141 -10.55 -18.14 0.20
C ILE A 141 -10.25 -18.24 -1.30
N GLU A 142 -11.00 -19.09 -2.03
CA GLU A 142 -10.81 -19.29 -3.47
C GLU A 142 -10.95 -17.99 -4.25
N LYS A 143 -12.02 -17.22 -4.03
CA LYS A 143 -12.24 -15.91 -4.66
C LYS A 143 -11.13 -14.91 -4.36
N THR A 144 -10.59 -14.93 -3.14
CA THR A 144 -9.47 -14.05 -2.78
C THR A 144 -8.20 -14.44 -3.53
N VAL A 145 -7.91 -15.73 -3.59
CA VAL A 145 -6.77 -16.28 -4.36
C VAL A 145 -6.89 -15.97 -5.85
N GLU A 146 -8.10 -16.09 -6.42
CA GLU A 146 -8.34 -15.75 -7.83
C GLU A 146 -8.04 -14.26 -8.11
N LYS A 147 -8.49 -13.34 -7.25
CA LYS A 147 -8.20 -11.91 -7.37
C LYS A 147 -6.69 -11.62 -7.34
N TYR A 148 -5.96 -12.28 -6.45
CA TYR A 148 -4.50 -12.12 -6.37
C TYR A 148 -3.80 -12.65 -7.63
N LYS A 149 -4.25 -13.79 -8.15
CA LYS A 149 -3.72 -14.36 -9.41
C LYS A 149 -4.04 -13.48 -10.61
N GLU A 150 -5.24 -12.90 -10.64
CA GLU A 150 -5.64 -11.97 -11.70
C GLU A 150 -4.77 -10.70 -11.69
N ALA A 151 -4.58 -10.07 -10.52
CA ALA A 151 -3.68 -8.94 -10.39
C ALA A 151 -2.24 -9.28 -10.83
N TYR A 152 -1.73 -10.45 -10.42
CA TYR A 152 -0.42 -10.93 -10.85
C TYR A 152 -0.33 -11.09 -12.37
N LYS A 153 -1.34 -11.69 -12.99
CA LYS A 153 -1.39 -11.89 -14.44
C LYS A 153 -1.45 -10.56 -15.20
N LEU A 154 -2.27 -9.61 -14.74
CA LEU A 154 -2.36 -8.28 -15.34
C LEU A 154 -1.03 -7.54 -15.28
N LEU A 155 -0.39 -7.53 -14.11
CA LEU A 155 0.88 -6.80 -13.90
C LEU A 155 2.07 -7.44 -14.64
N THR A 156 2.14 -8.77 -14.68
CA THR A 156 3.33 -9.49 -15.19
C THR A 156 3.15 -10.08 -16.57
N GLY A 157 1.91 -10.24 -17.04
CA GLY A 157 1.56 -10.96 -18.26
C GLY A 157 1.73 -12.49 -18.16
N LYS A 158 1.94 -13.03 -16.94
CA LYS A 158 2.21 -14.45 -16.70
C LYS A 158 1.14 -15.06 -15.82
N ASP A 159 0.83 -16.33 -16.05
CA ASP A 159 0.00 -17.10 -15.13
C ASP A 159 0.80 -17.47 -13.87
N PHE A 160 0.16 -17.35 -12.71
CA PHE A 160 0.77 -17.77 -11.46
C PHE A 160 0.86 -19.30 -11.41
N SER A 161 2.06 -19.85 -11.30
CA SER A 161 2.30 -21.28 -11.07
C SER A 161 3.02 -21.47 -9.74
N ARG A 162 2.48 -22.32 -8.86
CA ARG A 162 3.27 -22.82 -7.72
C ARG A 162 4.39 -23.68 -8.29
N LYS A 163 5.64 -23.35 -7.94
CA LYS A 163 6.78 -24.26 -8.14
C LYS A 163 6.71 -25.39 -7.12
#